data_a5445529457513a759ba339b40c348bc
#
_entry.id   a5445529457513a759ba339b40c348bc
#
_cell.length_a   1.000
_cell.length_b   1.000
_cell.length_c   1.000
_cell.angle_alpha   90.00
_cell.angle_beta   90.00
_cell.angle_gamma   90.00
#
_symmetry.space_group_name_H-M   'P 1'
#
loop_
_entity.id
_entity.type
_entity.pdbx_description
1 polymer ?
#
loop_
_entity_poly.entity_id
_entity_poly.type
_entity_poly.pdbx_seq_one_letter_code
_entity_poly.pdbx_strand_id
1 'polypeptide(L)'
;MRLAMISEHASPLAALGGEDSGGQNVYVAELARRLATMGHRLDVFTRRDSTLLPTVVPFERGVRVVNLPAGPAESVPKDELFPFIAEFRDAFYQFAREVPTAYDLVHANFWMSGWVACEAKRDLGLPFAQTFHALGEIKKREQGAADTSPPERQAAEVRILEEADRVLATCPAEVEELLDLYGADPARLTLVPCGVDVRKFRPVDQSKAHKKLGIPDGPTVVYVGRLVPRKGVDTLIEAFALLPDHLDARLVIVGGEPGVEVSPEVDRLSNLAEKLKVREKVTFTGSQPQKELRLYYGAADVAVTVPHYEPFGMTPLEAMACATPVVGSRVGGIKTSVADGETGYLVPPKDPEALAGRLLRLLSDGALRDRMSRAARRRIKEHYTWEHVAHLATAAFSEVAAGAPRISKTA
;
A
#
# COMPACT_ATOMS: atom_id res chain seq x y z
N MET A 1 18.95 -15.43 -6.74
CA MET A 1 18.54 -14.87 -8.04
C MET A 1 19.02 -13.44 -8.16
N ARG A 2 19.19 -12.97 -9.39
CA ARG A 2 19.33 -11.56 -9.73
C ARG A 2 18.03 -11.04 -10.33
N LEU A 3 17.39 -10.11 -9.66
CA LEU A 3 16.05 -9.63 -10.00
C LEU A 3 16.10 -8.19 -10.53
N ALA A 4 15.37 -7.92 -11.61
CA ALA A 4 15.03 -6.59 -12.06
C ALA A 4 13.64 -6.23 -11.49
N MET A 5 13.55 -5.35 -10.51
CA MET A 5 12.27 -4.87 -10.00
C MET A 5 11.94 -3.54 -10.67
N ILE A 6 10.87 -3.48 -11.44
CA ILE A 6 10.45 -2.25 -12.13
C ILE A 6 9.31 -1.61 -11.35
N SER A 7 9.44 -0.34 -11.03
CA SER A 7 8.44 0.51 -10.38
C SER A 7 8.64 1.95 -10.90
N GLU A 8 8.13 2.22 -12.09
CA GLU A 8 8.49 3.40 -12.89
C GLU A 8 8.19 4.74 -12.19
N HIS A 9 7.08 4.83 -11.44
CA HIS A 9 6.67 6.07 -10.73
C HIS A 9 6.84 6.01 -9.21
N ALA A 10 6.92 4.81 -8.62
CA ALA A 10 6.95 4.64 -7.16
C ALA A 10 8.35 4.24 -6.68
N SER A 11 9.26 5.22 -6.65
CA SER A 11 10.63 5.01 -6.19
C SER A 11 10.69 4.58 -4.71
N PRO A 12 11.51 3.58 -4.34
CA PRO A 12 11.74 3.24 -2.93
C PRO A 12 12.50 4.31 -2.14
N LEU A 13 13.06 5.31 -2.84
CA LEU A 13 13.75 6.46 -2.25
C LEU A 13 12.82 7.62 -1.93
N ALA A 14 11.59 7.62 -2.44
CA ALA A 14 10.64 8.71 -2.27
C ALA A 14 10.21 8.86 -0.81
N ALA A 15 10.07 10.10 -0.36
CA ALA A 15 9.45 10.41 0.93
C ALA A 15 7.97 10.04 0.90
N LEU A 16 7.48 9.37 1.94
CA LEU A 16 6.06 8.99 2.05
C LEU A 16 5.20 10.22 2.33
N GLY A 17 4.01 10.26 1.72
CA GLY A 17 3.00 11.29 1.96
C GLY A 17 2.78 12.27 0.82
N GLY A 18 3.58 12.23 -0.25
CA GLY A 18 3.33 12.99 -1.49
C GLY A 18 2.14 12.43 -2.28
N GLU A 19 1.69 13.16 -3.31
CA GLU A 19 0.49 12.86 -4.11
C GLU A 19 0.53 11.45 -4.71
N ASP A 20 1.65 11.01 -5.28
CA ASP A 20 1.88 9.69 -5.85
C ASP A 20 2.79 8.79 -4.99
N SER A 21 3.05 9.19 -3.73
CA SER A 21 3.86 8.42 -2.79
C SER A 21 2.98 7.72 -1.75
N GLY A 22 2.98 6.39 -1.74
CA GLY A 22 2.05 5.62 -0.92
C GLY A 22 2.45 4.16 -0.70
N GLY A 23 1.44 3.31 -0.65
CA GLY A 23 1.61 1.88 -0.37
C GLY A 23 2.58 1.15 -1.30
N GLN A 24 2.59 1.48 -2.60
CA GLN A 24 3.50 0.86 -3.56
C GLN A 24 4.98 1.17 -3.26
N ASN A 25 5.32 2.42 -2.89
CA ASN A 25 6.68 2.78 -2.51
C ASN A 25 7.17 1.95 -1.31
N VAL A 26 6.31 1.79 -0.30
CA VAL A 26 6.60 0.95 0.88
C VAL A 26 6.74 -0.52 0.47
N TYR A 27 5.83 -1.03 -0.36
CA TYR A 27 5.87 -2.41 -0.84
C TYR A 27 7.18 -2.72 -1.57
N VAL A 28 7.55 -1.90 -2.56
CA VAL A 28 8.78 -2.06 -3.35
C VAL A 28 10.02 -1.98 -2.44
N ALA A 29 10.08 -0.98 -1.55
CA ALA A 29 11.20 -0.81 -0.64
C ALA A 29 11.38 -1.99 0.33
N GLU A 30 10.32 -2.39 1.00
CA GLU A 30 10.39 -3.42 2.03
C GLU A 30 10.57 -4.82 1.43
N LEU A 31 9.88 -5.13 0.32
CA LEU A 31 10.08 -6.41 -0.38
C LEU A 31 11.51 -6.53 -0.91
N ALA A 32 12.06 -5.48 -1.54
CA ALA A 32 13.43 -5.48 -2.03
C ALA A 32 14.45 -5.71 -0.90
N ARG A 33 14.28 -5.06 0.26
CA ARG A 33 15.13 -5.28 1.44
C ARG A 33 15.09 -6.73 1.91
N ARG A 34 13.89 -7.33 2.01
CA ARG A 34 13.75 -8.71 2.51
C ARG A 34 14.29 -9.74 1.53
N LEU A 35 14.02 -9.58 0.24
CA LEU A 35 14.61 -10.44 -0.79
C LEU A 35 16.15 -10.39 -0.75
N ALA A 36 16.74 -9.22 -0.54
CA ALA A 36 18.19 -9.10 -0.40
C ALA A 36 18.73 -9.81 0.84
N THR A 37 18.01 -9.78 1.98
CA THR A 37 18.41 -10.55 3.18
C THR A 37 18.33 -12.06 2.98
N MET A 38 17.52 -12.53 2.01
CA MET A 38 17.44 -13.94 1.57
C MET A 38 18.52 -14.32 0.53
N GLY A 39 19.44 -13.40 0.22
CA GLY A 39 20.58 -13.66 -0.70
C GLY A 39 20.30 -13.32 -2.16
N HIS A 40 19.16 -12.72 -2.50
CA HIS A 40 18.89 -12.20 -3.82
C HIS A 40 19.65 -10.89 -4.06
N ARG A 41 19.95 -10.57 -5.33
CA ARG A 41 20.48 -9.28 -5.75
C ARG A 41 19.44 -8.56 -6.58
N LEU A 42 19.18 -7.29 -6.27
CA LEU A 42 18.10 -6.52 -6.89
C LEU A 42 18.63 -5.19 -7.45
N ASP A 43 18.18 -4.88 -8.66
CA ASP A 43 18.19 -3.54 -9.21
C ASP A 43 16.72 -3.08 -9.30
N VAL A 44 16.38 -2.00 -8.58
CA VAL A 44 15.04 -1.40 -8.60
C VAL A 44 15.06 -0.25 -9.58
N PHE A 45 14.34 -0.39 -10.69
CA PHE A 45 14.27 0.59 -11.76
C PHE A 45 13.11 1.54 -11.54
N THR A 46 13.41 2.84 -11.57
CA THR A 46 12.43 3.91 -11.43
C THR A 46 12.77 5.05 -12.38
N ARG A 47 11.80 5.88 -12.72
CA ARG A 47 12.03 7.06 -13.56
C ARG A 47 12.84 8.10 -12.79
N ARG A 48 13.76 8.76 -13.47
CA ARG A 48 14.47 9.91 -12.93
C ARG A 48 13.55 11.13 -12.94
N ASP A 49 13.18 11.61 -11.79
CA ASP A 49 12.30 12.77 -11.57
C ASP A 49 13.05 14.04 -11.12
N SER A 50 14.38 14.00 -11.12
CA SER A 50 15.22 15.15 -10.83
C SER A 50 16.59 15.01 -11.49
N THR A 51 17.10 16.11 -12.02
CA THR A 51 18.47 16.20 -12.59
C THR A 51 19.56 15.97 -11.53
N LEU A 52 19.24 16.15 -10.25
CA LEU A 52 20.17 15.94 -9.14
C LEU A 52 20.34 14.47 -8.75
N LEU A 53 19.44 13.58 -9.21
CA LEU A 53 19.52 12.17 -8.88
C LEU A 53 20.58 11.47 -9.74
N PRO A 54 21.54 10.75 -9.12
CA PRO A 54 22.49 9.92 -9.85
C PRO A 54 21.78 8.72 -10.49
N THR A 55 22.34 8.19 -11.57
CA THR A 55 21.76 7.04 -12.28
C THR A 55 21.63 5.81 -11.37
N VAL A 56 22.59 5.56 -10.50
CA VAL A 56 22.58 4.41 -9.58
C VAL A 56 22.80 4.90 -8.16
N VAL A 57 21.87 4.55 -7.27
CA VAL A 57 21.92 4.84 -5.83
C VAL A 57 22.00 3.54 -5.07
N PRO A 58 23.03 3.29 -4.23
CA PRO A 58 22.99 2.19 -3.26
C PRO A 58 21.82 2.40 -2.30
N PHE A 59 20.99 1.38 -2.11
CA PHE A 59 19.82 1.47 -1.23
C PHE A 59 19.98 0.63 0.04
N GLU A 60 20.33 -0.63 -0.15
CA GLU A 60 20.65 -1.58 0.91
C GLU A 60 21.71 -2.56 0.41
N ARG A 61 22.32 -3.35 1.30
CA ARG A 61 23.24 -4.40 0.87
C ARG A 61 22.54 -5.38 -0.07
N GLY A 62 22.99 -5.43 -1.33
CA GLY A 62 22.39 -6.28 -2.37
C GLY A 62 21.25 -5.63 -3.14
N VAL A 63 20.91 -4.36 -2.86
CA VAL A 63 19.87 -3.59 -3.57
C VAL A 63 20.44 -2.26 -4.06
N ARG A 64 20.23 -1.95 -5.33
CA ARG A 64 20.49 -0.63 -5.92
C ARG A 64 19.19 -0.07 -6.51
N VAL A 65 19.03 1.24 -6.46
CA VAL A 65 17.99 1.96 -7.20
C VAL A 65 18.63 2.54 -8.45
N VAL A 66 18.01 2.29 -9.58
CA VAL A 66 18.46 2.75 -10.90
C VAL A 66 17.45 3.77 -11.43
N ASN A 67 17.85 5.04 -11.49
CA ASN A 67 17.03 6.14 -11.97
C ASN A 67 17.21 6.28 -13.47
N LEU A 68 16.23 5.80 -14.26
CA LEU A 68 16.29 5.80 -15.72
C LEU A 68 15.73 7.11 -16.30
N PRO A 69 16.36 7.67 -17.34
CA PRO A 69 15.80 8.80 -18.05
C PRO A 69 14.56 8.36 -18.84
N ALA A 70 13.46 9.10 -18.68
CA ALA A 70 12.25 8.96 -19.46
C ALA A 70 11.42 10.24 -19.31
N GLY A 71 11.24 10.99 -20.39
CA GLY A 71 10.65 12.33 -20.38
C GLY A 71 11.45 13.35 -19.55
N PRO A 72 10.81 14.42 -19.06
CA PRO A 72 11.47 15.48 -18.32
C PRO A 72 11.95 14.99 -16.92
N ALA A 73 13.11 15.47 -16.50
CA ALA A 73 13.69 15.13 -15.18
C ALA A 73 13.06 16.00 -14.06
N GLU A 74 11.74 15.88 -13.90
CA GLU A 74 10.91 16.58 -12.91
C GLU A 74 9.74 15.67 -12.48
N SER A 75 9.02 16.08 -11.43
CA SER A 75 7.82 15.35 -11.01
C SER A 75 6.72 15.48 -12.07
N VAL A 76 6.20 14.35 -12.53
CA VAL A 76 5.07 14.25 -13.49
C VAL A 76 4.00 13.39 -12.84
N PRO A 77 2.72 13.80 -12.86
CA PRO A 77 1.61 12.98 -12.35
C PRO A 77 1.61 11.60 -13.00
N LYS A 78 1.38 10.54 -12.23
CA LYS A 78 1.50 9.16 -12.73
C LYS A 78 0.59 8.85 -13.93
N ASP A 79 -0.60 9.44 -13.98
CA ASP A 79 -1.55 9.21 -15.08
C ASP A 79 -1.11 9.91 -16.39
N GLU A 80 -0.07 10.76 -16.34
CA GLU A 80 0.56 11.45 -17.48
C GLU A 80 1.90 10.82 -17.91
N LEU A 81 2.35 9.76 -17.27
CA LEU A 81 3.66 9.14 -17.52
C LEU A 81 3.70 8.21 -18.73
N PHE A 82 2.57 7.67 -19.16
CA PHE A 82 2.53 6.66 -20.22
C PHE A 82 3.19 7.09 -21.54
N PRO A 83 3.10 8.35 -21.99
CA PRO A 83 3.82 8.81 -23.19
C PRO A 83 5.34 8.62 -23.15
N PHE A 84 5.94 8.57 -21.95
CA PHE A 84 7.39 8.41 -21.76
C PHE A 84 7.81 6.95 -21.48
N ILE A 85 6.85 6.00 -21.45
CA ILE A 85 7.15 4.62 -21.03
C ILE A 85 8.05 3.88 -22.03
N ALA A 86 7.99 4.24 -23.32
CA ALA A 86 8.88 3.69 -24.34
C ALA A 86 10.34 4.11 -24.13
N GLU A 87 10.59 5.37 -23.74
CA GLU A 87 11.93 5.86 -23.38
C GLU A 87 12.45 5.12 -22.14
N PHE A 88 11.58 4.90 -21.14
CA PHE A 88 11.92 4.12 -19.94
C PHE A 88 12.32 2.69 -20.31
N ARG A 89 11.57 2.02 -21.19
CA ARG A 89 11.89 0.68 -21.72
C ARG A 89 13.27 0.66 -22.38
N ASP A 90 13.56 1.62 -23.26
CA ASP A 90 14.81 1.66 -24.00
C ASP A 90 16.00 1.88 -23.06
N ALA A 91 15.86 2.77 -22.09
CA ALA A 91 16.86 2.98 -21.05
C ALA A 91 17.05 1.73 -20.15
N PHE A 92 15.96 1.02 -19.82
CA PHE A 92 16.04 -0.27 -19.13
C PHE A 92 16.80 -1.31 -19.95
N TYR A 93 16.53 -1.42 -21.26
CA TYR A 93 17.24 -2.34 -22.15
C TYR A 93 18.73 -2.06 -22.24
N GLN A 94 19.09 -0.78 -22.40
CA GLN A 94 20.49 -0.38 -22.40
C GLN A 94 21.17 -0.82 -21.10
N PHE A 95 20.60 -0.48 -19.94
CA PHE A 95 21.16 -0.86 -18.66
C PHE A 95 21.25 -2.39 -18.48
N ALA A 96 20.22 -3.12 -18.87
CA ALA A 96 20.15 -4.57 -18.74
C ALA A 96 21.21 -5.31 -19.59
N ARG A 97 21.63 -4.73 -20.74
CA ARG A 97 22.70 -5.26 -21.59
C ARG A 97 24.09 -4.99 -21.04
N GLU A 98 24.28 -3.88 -20.33
CA GLU A 98 25.56 -3.44 -19.77
C GLU A 98 25.93 -4.16 -18.45
N VAL A 99 24.96 -4.76 -17.76
CA VAL A 99 25.26 -5.46 -16.51
C VAL A 99 26.02 -6.77 -16.75
N PRO A 100 27.02 -7.10 -15.88
CA PRO A 100 27.88 -8.27 -16.08
C PRO A 100 27.14 -9.61 -16.04
N THR A 101 26.04 -9.68 -15.31
CA THR A 101 25.22 -10.89 -15.14
C THR A 101 23.79 -10.57 -15.52
N ALA A 102 23.18 -11.39 -16.35
CA ALA A 102 21.78 -11.24 -16.74
C ALA A 102 20.84 -11.33 -15.53
N TYR A 103 19.67 -10.72 -15.64
CA TYR A 103 18.59 -10.93 -14.69
C TYR A 103 17.95 -12.30 -14.90
N ASP A 104 17.56 -12.94 -13.81
CA ASP A 104 16.83 -14.21 -13.85
C ASP A 104 15.35 -13.97 -14.14
N LEU A 105 14.82 -12.81 -13.70
CA LEU A 105 13.42 -12.45 -13.93
C LEU A 105 13.20 -10.95 -13.70
N VAL A 106 12.10 -10.42 -14.27
CA VAL A 106 11.53 -9.10 -13.97
C VAL A 106 10.37 -9.23 -12.98
N HIS A 107 10.36 -8.44 -11.91
CA HIS A 107 9.18 -8.20 -11.08
C HIS A 107 8.62 -6.82 -11.39
N ALA A 108 7.50 -6.77 -12.10
CA ALA A 108 6.85 -5.53 -12.50
C ALA A 108 5.80 -5.10 -11.48
N ASN A 109 5.83 -3.83 -11.10
CA ASN A 109 4.94 -3.23 -10.12
C ASN A 109 4.13 -2.10 -10.76
N PHE A 110 2.83 -2.27 -10.86
CA PHE A 110 1.88 -1.44 -11.59
C PHE A 110 1.84 -1.75 -13.09
N TRP A 111 0.78 -1.29 -13.78
CA TRP A 111 0.51 -1.65 -15.17
C TRP A 111 1.55 -1.12 -16.17
N MET A 112 2.10 0.09 -15.98
CA MET A 112 3.14 0.64 -16.87
C MET A 112 4.45 -0.17 -16.77
N SER A 113 4.85 -0.56 -15.56
CA SER A 113 5.97 -1.50 -15.37
C SER A 113 5.69 -2.86 -16.01
N GLY A 114 4.45 -3.34 -15.95
CA GLY A 114 4.02 -4.56 -16.62
C GLY A 114 4.10 -4.46 -18.14
N TRP A 115 3.72 -3.32 -18.71
CA TRP A 115 3.90 -3.06 -20.14
C TRP A 115 5.37 -3.16 -20.55
N VAL A 116 6.29 -2.56 -19.77
CA VAL A 116 7.74 -2.69 -20.01
C VAL A 116 8.21 -4.15 -19.88
N ALA A 117 7.66 -4.90 -18.94
CA ALA A 117 8.02 -6.30 -18.74
C ALA A 117 7.54 -7.20 -19.90
N CYS A 118 6.37 -6.95 -20.50
CA CYS A 118 5.94 -7.63 -21.73
C CYS A 118 6.91 -7.40 -22.87
N GLU A 119 7.31 -6.14 -23.08
CA GLU A 119 8.32 -5.81 -24.09
C GLU A 119 9.67 -6.51 -23.82
N ALA A 120 10.14 -6.50 -22.55
CA ALA A 120 11.38 -7.16 -22.16
C ALA A 120 11.34 -8.68 -22.29
N LYS A 121 10.18 -9.30 -22.06
CA LYS A 121 9.98 -10.73 -22.31
C LYS A 121 10.14 -11.07 -23.78
N ARG A 122 9.51 -10.27 -24.66
CA ARG A 122 9.60 -10.45 -26.13
C ARG A 122 11.02 -10.23 -26.66
N ASP A 123 11.67 -9.11 -26.26
CA ASP A 123 12.90 -8.62 -26.92
C ASP A 123 14.18 -9.12 -26.23
N LEU A 124 14.14 -9.45 -24.93
CA LEU A 124 15.27 -9.90 -24.14
C LEU A 124 15.09 -11.32 -23.57
N GLY A 125 13.94 -11.96 -23.78
CA GLY A 125 13.63 -13.29 -23.24
C GLY A 125 13.54 -13.33 -21.71
N LEU A 126 13.31 -12.19 -21.05
CA LEU A 126 13.23 -12.11 -19.59
C LEU A 126 11.81 -12.50 -19.12
N PRO A 127 11.65 -13.59 -18.37
CA PRO A 127 10.35 -13.93 -17.79
C PRO A 127 9.96 -12.90 -16.74
N PHE A 128 8.67 -12.75 -16.46
CA PHE A 128 8.26 -11.76 -15.49
C PHE A 128 7.07 -12.18 -14.60
N ALA A 129 7.10 -11.64 -13.38
CA ALA A 129 5.98 -11.64 -12.46
C ALA A 129 5.39 -10.22 -12.34
N GLN A 130 4.06 -10.12 -12.25
CA GLN A 130 3.33 -8.86 -12.15
C GLN A 130 2.66 -8.70 -10.79
N THR A 131 2.73 -7.49 -10.20
CA THR A 131 1.87 -7.02 -9.11
C THR A 131 1.19 -5.73 -9.56
N PHE A 132 -0.16 -5.70 -9.61
CA PHE A 132 -0.87 -4.53 -10.16
C PHE A 132 -0.99 -3.37 -9.18
N HIS A 133 -1.09 -3.60 -7.88
CA HIS A 133 -1.33 -2.60 -6.82
C HIS A 133 -2.68 -1.88 -6.91
N ALA A 134 -3.23 -1.71 -8.09
CA ALA A 134 -4.56 -1.18 -8.36
C ALA A 134 -4.96 -1.55 -9.79
N LEU A 135 -6.18 -2.03 -9.98
CA LEU A 135 -6.75 -2.39 -11.27
C LEU A 135 -7.50 -1.21 -11.88
N GLY A 136 -7.33 -1.00 -13.18
CA GLY A 136 -7.95 0.12 -13.92
C GLY A 136 -9.46 0.03 -13.94
N GLU A 137 -10.01 -1.16 -14.19
CA GLU A 137 -11.46 -1.36 -14.22
C GLU A 137 -12.13 -1.03 -12.89
N ILE A 138 -11.49 -1.40 -11.77
CA ILE A 138 -11.98 -1.07 -10.43
C ILE A 138 -11.89 0.44 -10.18
N LYS A 139 -10.76 1.09 -10.53
CA LYS A 139 -10.60 2.54 -10.40
C LYS A 139 -11.70 3.28 -11.18
N LYS A 140 -11.97 2.84 -12.41
CA LYS A 140 -13.00 3.41 -13.27
C LYS A 140 -14.41 3.24 -12.68
N ARG A 141 -14.76 2.08 -12.13
CA ARG A 141 -16.05 1.84 -11.47
C ARG A 141 -16.25 2.73 -10.24
N GLU A 142 -15.19 2.90 -9.46
CA GLU A 142 -15.25 3.66 -8.20
C GLU A 142 -15.20 5.18 -8.41
N GLN A 143 -14.49 5.66 -9.42
CA GLN A 143 -14.28 7.08 -9.67
C GLN A 143 -15.19 7.62 -10.79
N GLY A 144 -15.70 6.77 -11.68
CA GLY A 144 -16.56 7.19 -12.78
C GLY A 144 -15.90 8.26 -13.65
N ALA A 145 -16.56 9.39 -13.83
CA ALA A 145 -16.06 10.52 -14.63
C ALA A 145 -14.82 11.21 -14.03
N ALA A 146 -14.47 10.96 -12.77
CA ALA A 146 -13.26 11.49 -12.14
C ALA A 146 -12.02 10.60 -12.34
N ASP A 147 -12.14 9.48 -13.06
CA ASP A 147 -10.99 8.65 -13.39
C ASP A 147 -10.12 9.33 -14.47
N THR A 148 -8.87 9.58 -14.13
CA THR A 148 -7.86 10.22 -14.98
C THR A 148 -6.93 9.22 -15.68
N SER A 149 -7.21 7.92 -15.56
CA SER A 149 -6.38 6.88 -16.18
C SER A 149 -6.34 7.03 -17.70
N PRO A 150 -5.16 6.88 -18.33
CA PRO A 150 -5.05 6.93 -19.79
C PRO A 150 -5.83 5.76 -20.43
N PRO A 151 -6.40 5.96 -21.64
CA PRO A 151 -7.25 4.97 -22.30
C PRO A 151 -6.53 3.66 -22.61
N GLU A 152 -5.21 3.68 -22.74
CA GLU A 152 -4.37 2.52 -23.02
C GLU A 152 -4.29 1.54 -21.85
N ARG A 153 -4.59 1.98 -20.62
CA ARG A 153 -4.41 1.20 -19.41
C ARG A 153 -5.13 -0.14 -19.45
N GLN A 154 -6.39 -0.17 -19.84
CA GLN A 154 -7.19 -1.40 -19.84
C GLN A 154 -6.62 -2.44 -20.82
N ALA A 155 -6.27 -2.02 -22.04
CA ALA A 155 -5.66 -2.91 -23.03
C ALA A 155 -4.28 -3.42 -22.56
N ALA A 156 -3.50 -2.56 -21.90
CA ALA A 156 -2.22 -2.96 -21.32
C ALA A 156 -2.38 -3.97 -20.18
N GLU A 157 -3.35 -3.78 -19.28
CA GLU A 157 -3.63 -4.72 -18.17
C GLU A 157 -4.06 -6.11 -18.71
N VAL A 158 -4.91 -6.16 -19.74
CA VAL A 158 -5.28 -7.43 -20.40
C VAL A 158 -4.05 -8.12 -20.99
N ARG A 159 -3.25 -7.40 -21.79
CA ARG A 159 -2.01 -7.91 -22.38
C ARG A 159 -1.04 -8.45 -21.31
N ILE A 160 -0.88 -7.73 -20.20
CA ILE A 160 -0.02 -8.15 -19.10
C ILE A 160 -0.50 -9.49 -18.51
N LEU A 161 -1.81 -9.67 -18.34
CA LEU A 161 -2.38 -10.91 -17.83
C LEU A 161 -2.19 -12.10 -18.78
N GLU A 162 -2.22 -11.85 -20.09
CA GLU A 162 -1.96 -12.86 -21.12
C GLU A 162 -0.49 -13.27 -21.18
N GLU A 163 0.46 -12.33 -20.98
CA GLU A 163 1.89 -12.56 -21.17
C GLU A 163 2.66 -12.84 -19.87
N ALA A 164 2.17 -12.44 -18.68
CA ALA A 164 2.86 -12.66 -17.41
C ALA A 164 3.02 -14.16 -17.12
N ASP A 165 4.21 -14.55 -16.68
CA ASP A 165 4.47 -15.93 -16.24
C ASP A 165 3.82 -16.19 -14.87
N ARG A 166 3.67 -15.15 -14.04
CA ARG A 166 2.96 -15.18 -12.77
C ARG A 166 2.38 -13.80 -12.43
N VAL A 167 1.20 -13.78 -11.84
CA VAL A 167 0.59 -12.57 -11.28
C VAL A 167 0.49 -12.75 -9.77
N LEU A 168 1.08 -11.81 -9.03
CA LEU A 168 1.05 -11.79 -7.57
C LEU A 168 -0.13 -10.93 -7.12
N ALA A 169 -1.26 -11.54 -6.85
CA ALA A 169 -2.42 -10.86 -6.28
C ALA A 169 -2.21 -10.63 -4.78
N THR A 170 -2.56 -9.44 -4.30
CA THR A 170 -2.29 -9.03 -2.92
C THR A 170 -3.36 -9.49 -1.93
N CYS A 171 -4.56 -9.83 -2.40
CA CYS A 171 -5.65 -10.35 -1.58
C CYS A 171 -6.61 -11.22 -2.40
N PRO A 172 -7.46 -12.04 -1.75
CA PRO A 172 -8.45 -12.85 -2.45
C PRO A 172 -9.45 -12.03 -3.27
N ALA A 173 -9.80 -10.82 -2.83
CA ALA A 173 -10.68 -9.95 -3.60
C ALA A 173 -10.05 -9.53 -4.94
N GLU A 174 -8.73 -9.26 -4.97
CA GLU A 174 -8.02 -8.97 -6.23
C GLU A 174 -7.99 -10.21 -7.14
N VAL A 175 -7.88 -11.43 -6.58
CA VAL A 175 -7.98 -12.66 -7.37
C VAL A 175 -9.37 -12.76 -8.03
N GLU A 176 -10.45 -12.54 -7.27
CA GLU A 176 -11.82 -12.49 -7.80
C GLU A 176 -11.96 -11.45 -8.91
N GLU A 177 -11.47 -10.23 -8.68
CA GLU A 177 -11.50 -9.14 -9.66
C GLU A 177 -10.73 -9.48 -10.94
N LEU A 178 -9.54 -10.10 -10.84
CA LEU A 178 -8.75 -10.54 -11.98
C LEU A 178 -9.46 -11.63 -12.81
N LEU A 179 -10.11 -12.57 -12.14
CA LEU A 179 -10.87 -13.62 -12.80
C LEU A 179 -12.15 -13.08 -13.48
N ASP A 180 -12.94 -12.31 -12.74
CA ASP A 180 -14.28 -11.90 -13.17
C ASP A 180 -14.26 -10.76 -14.19
N LEU A 181 -13.30 -9.81 -14.07
CA LEU A 181 -13.27 -8.59 -14.89
C LEU A 181 -12.30 -8.69 -16.07
N TYR A 182 -11.27 -9.50 -15.94
CA TYR A 182 -10.22 -9.60 -16.95
C TYR A 182 -10.08 -11.00 -17.56
N GLY A 183 -10.76 -12.01 -17.01
CA GLY A 183 -10.66 -13.39 -17.48
C GLY A 183 -9.26 -13.99 -17.29
N ALA A 184 -8.55 -13.60 -16.22
CA ALA A 184 -7.21 -14.07 -15.95
C ALA A 184 -7.15 -15.59 -15.81
N ASP A 185 -6.04 -16.20 -16.25
CA ASP A 185 -5.79 -17.63 -16.04
C ASP A 185 -5.51 -17.92 -14.55
N PRO A 186 -6.37 -18.67 -13.84
CA PRO A 186 -6.17 -18.97 -12.42
C PRO A 186 -4.86 -19.71 -12.14
N ALA A 187 -4.32 -20.47 -13.11
CA ALA A 187 -3.06 -21.17 -12.95
C ALA A 187 -1.85 -20.23 -12.84
N ARG A 188 -1.98 -19.00 -13.30
CA ARG A 188 -0.95 -17.97 -13.22
C ARG A 188 -1.10 -17.05 -12.01
N LEU A 189 -2.19 -17.13 -11.24
CA LEU A 189 -2.41 -16.30 -10.08
C LEU A 189 -1.76 -16.92 -8.83
N THR A 190 -1.11 -16.11 -8.03
CA THR A 190 -0.52 -16.48 -6.74
C THR A 190 -0.84 -15.42 -5.72
N LEU A 191 -1.34 -15.82 -4.55
CA LEU A 191 -1.63 -14.88 -3.47
C LEU A 191 -0.35 -14.52 -2.72
N VAL A 192 0.08 -13.26 -2.80
CA VAL A 192 1.22 -12.70 -2.09
C VAL A 192 0.81 -11.37 -1.47
N PRO A 193 0.39 -11.34 -0.20
CA PRO A 193 -0.15 -10.14 0.44
C PRO A 193 0.91 -9.06 0.62
N CYS A 194 0.49 -7.83 0.95
CA CYS A 194 1.41 -6.84 1.51
C CYS A 194 1.81 -7.23 2.93
N GLY A 195 2.94 -6.69 3.38
CA GLY A 195 3.47 -6.94 4.72
C GLY A 195 3.54 -5.70 5.59
N VAL A 196 3.93 -5.91 6.85
CA VAL A 196 4.26 -4.84 7.79
C VAL A 196 5.56 -5.16 8.53
N ASP A 197 6.38 -4.15 8.81
CA ASP A 197 7.58 -4.33 9.63
C ASP A 197 7.20 -4.30 11.13
N VAL A 198 7.13 -5.49 11.73
CA VAL A 198 6.77 -5.68 13.16
C VAL A 198 7.82 -5.18 14.15
N ARG A 199 8.99 -4.73 13.68
CA ARG A 199 10.01 -4.05 14.48
C ARG A 199 9.76 -2.54 14.54
N LYS A 200 9.30 -1.95 13.43
CA LYS A 200 8.86 -0.56 13.34
C LYS A 200 7.51 -0.38 14.02
N PHE A 201 6.52 -1.19 13.62
CA PHE A 201 5.16 -1.19 14.16
C PHE A 201 5.04 -2.26 15.26
N ARG A 202 5.12 -1.82 16.49
CA ARG A 202 5.09 -2.66 17.69
C ARG A 202 4.30 -1.98 18.80
N PRO A 203 3.74 -2.74 19.74
CA PRO A 203 3.03 -2.17 20.86
C PRO A 203 3.86 -1.13 21.61
N VAL A 204 3.20 -0.07 22.01
CA VAL A 204 3.72 1.01 22.86
C VAL A 204 2.79 1.14 24.04
N ASP A 205 3.31 1.47 25.19
CA ASP A 205 2.50 1.79 26.37
C ASP A 205 1.63 3.00 26.10
N GLN A 206 0.30 2.84 26.29
CA GLN A 206 -0.70 3.82 25.90
C GLN A 206 -0.51 5.15 26.66
N SER A 207 -0.29 5.13 27.98
CA SER A 207 -0.07 6.35 28.76
C SER A 207 1.18 7.11 28.33
N LYS A 208 2.26 6.39 27.98
CA LYS A 208 3.47 7.02 27.43
C LYS A 208 3.22 7.62 26.06
N ALA A 209 2.42 6.96 25.22
CA ALA A 209 2.05 7.49 23.92
C ALA A 209 1.19 8.74 24.03
N HIS A 210 0.16 8.73 24.90
CA HIS A 210 -0.67 9.90 25.19
C HIS A 210 0.17 11.10 25.65
N LYS A 211 1.05 10.87 26.65
CA LYS A 211 1.94 11.93 27.16
C LYS A 211 2.87 12.48 26.08
N LYS A 212 3.43 11.61 25.22
CA LYS A 212 4.37 12.05 24.17
C LYS A 212 3.66 12.83 23.05
N LEU A 213 2.42 12.47 22.74
CA LEU A 213 1.62 13.10 21.69
C LEU A 213 0.78 14.29 22.20
N GLY A 214 0.77 14.54 23.51
CA GLY A 214 -0.10 15.57 24.09
C GLY A 214 -1.60 15.26 23.99
N ILE A 215 -1.96 13.96 23.84
CA ILE A 215 -3.34 13.51 23.81
C ILE A 215 -3.81 13.36 25.26
N PRO A 216 -4.94 13.96 25.67
CA PRO A 216 -5.51 13.73 26.99
C PRO A 216 -5.85 12.26 27.24
N ASP A 217 -5.72 11.80 28.48
CA ASP A 217 -6.14 10.45 28.86
C ASP A 217 -7.63 10.22 28.59
N GLY A 218 -7.98 9.06 28.09
CA GLY A 218 -9.35 8.68 27.76
C GLY A 218 -9.47 7.84 26.50
N PRO A 219 -10.69 7.38 26.19
CA PRO A 219 -10.96 6.57 24.99
C PRO A 219 -10.55 7.30 23.72
N THR A 220 -9.69 6.67 22.92
CA THR A 220 -9.09 7.30 21.75
C THR A 220 -9.30 6.46 20.50
N VAL A 221 -9.88 7.10 19.48
CA VAL A 221 -10.03 6.57 18.11
C VAL A 221 -8.96 7.21 17.23
N VAL A 222 -8.24 6.42 16.45
CA VAL A 222 -7.25 6.93 15.50
C VAL A 222 -7.58 6.56 14.05
N TYR A 223 -7.40 7.52 13.17
CA TYR A 223 -7.31 7.31 11.73
C TYR A 223 -5.91 7.67 11.26
N VAL A 224 -5.33 6.85 10.38
CA VAL A 224 -4.06 7.15 9.72
C VAL A 224 -4.23 6.95 8.22
N GLY A 225 -3.92 7.96 7.42
CA GLY A 225 -3.99 7.86 5.97
C GLY A 225 -4.09 9.20 5.26
N ARG A 226 -4.09 9.15 3.92
CA ARG A 226 -4.32 10.36 3.10
C ARG A 226 -5.73 10.89 3.33
N LEU A 227 -5.86 12.21 3.37
CA LEU A 227 -7.15 12.88 3.46
C LEU A 227 -7.66 13.15 2.03
N VAL A 228 -8.38 12.19 1.49
CA VAL A 228 -9.06 12.27 0.18
C VAL A 228 -10.44 11.61 0.31
N PRO A 229 -11.47 12.08 -0.42
CA PRO A 229 -12.86 11.65 -0.21
C PRO A 229 -13.07 10.14 -0.18
N ARG A 230 -12.40 9.38 -1.08
CA ARG A 230 -12.53 7.92 -1.12
C ARG A 230 -12.07 7.19 0.15
N LYS A 231 -11.32 7.86 1.05
CA LYS A 231 -10.86 7.26 2.31
C LYS A 231 -11.90 7.29 3.42
N GLY A 232 -13.06 7.97 3.21
CA GLY A 232 -14.23 7.89 4.08
C GLY A 232 -14.03 8.53 5.44
N VAL A 233 -13.18 9.58 5.56
CA VAL A 233 -12.95 10.27 6.83
C VAL A 233 -14.19 11.04 7.28
N ASP A 234 -15.04 11.48 6.33
CA ASP A 234 -16.37 12.02 6.61
C ASP A 234 -17.28 11.00 7.31
N THR A 235 -17.37 9.78 6.77
CA THR A 235 -18.12 8.68 7.42
C THR A 235 -17.61 8.41 8.85
N LEU A 236 -16.28 8.51 9.06
CA LEU A 236 -15.71 8.38 10.42
C LEU A 236 -16.15 9.50 11.34
N ILE A 237 -16.13 10.77 10.91
CA ILE A 237 -16.54 11.92 11.71
C ILE A 237 -18.05 11.83 12.02
N GLU A 238 -18.87 11.44 11.05
CA GLU A 238 -20.31 11.19 11.23
C GLU A 238 -20.56 10.09 12.27
N ALA A 239 -19.88 8.95 12.15
CA ALA A 239 -19.97 7.86 13.12
C ALA A 239 -19.50 8.28 14.53
N PHE A 240 -18.42 9.06 14.61
CA PHE A 240 -17.90 9.57 15.87
C PHE A 240 -18.90 10.50 16.58
N ALA A 241 -19.63 11.31 15.82
CA ALA A 241 -20.67 12.19 16.33
C ALA A 241 -21.91 11.45 16.89
N LEU A 242 -22.10 10.17 16.52
CA LEU A 242 -23.16 9.32 17.06
C LEU A 242 -22.77 8.65 18.39
N LEU A 243 -21.53 8.78 18.83
CA LEU A 243 -21.10 8.19 20.10
C LEU A 243 -21.71 8.98 21.30
N PRO A 244 -22.09 8.28 22.38
CA PRO A 244 -22.59 8.93 23.56
C PRO A 244 -21.56 9.87 24.21
N ASP A 245 -21.97 11.07 24.59
CA ASP A 245 -21.09 12.09 25.18
C ASP A 245 -20.38 11.65 26.45
N HIS A 246 -21.01 10.79 27.26
CA HIS A 246 -20.44 10.29 28.50
C HIS A 246 -19.17 9.43 28.32
N LEU A 247 -18.88 8.95 27.09
CA LEU A 247 -17.62 8.25 26.80
C LEU A 247 -16.43 9.19 26.83
N ASP A 248 -16.61 10.48 26.66
CA ASP A 248 -15.57 11.50 26.52
C ASP A 248 -14.44 11.04 25.54
N ALA A 249 -14.85 10.39 24.46
CA ALA A 249 -13.94 9.85 23.46
C ALA A 249 -13.28 10.96 22.63
N ARG A 250 -12.08 10.70 22.14
CA ARG A 250 -11.33 11.58 21.25
C ARG A 250 -11.06 10.91 19.91
N LEU A 251 -11.10 11.70 18.84
CA LEU A 251 -10.75 11.28 17.49
C LEU A 251 -9.48 11.99 17.05
N VAL A 252 -8.45 11.20 16.71
CA VAL A 252 -7.17 11.71 16.20
C VAL A 252 -7.03 11.30 14.75
N ILE A 253 -6.97 12.29 13.86
CA ILE A 253 -6.84 12.12 12.40
C ILE A 253 -5.40 12.46 12.01
N VAL A 254 -4.65 11.45 11.60
CA VAL A 254 -3.26 11.54 11.20
C VAL A 254 -3.17 11.43 9.69
N GLY A 255 -2.80 12.53 9.03
CA GLY A 255 -2.71 12.58 7.57
C GLY A 255 -2.85 14.00 7.03
N GLY A 256 -2.73 14.12 5.73
CA GLY A 256 -2.66 15.38 5.01
C GLY A 256 -1.44 15.43 4.12
N GLU A 257 -1.26 16.51 3.41
CA GLU A 257 -0.10 16.73 2.54
C GLU A 257 1.11 17.20 3.38
N PRO A 258 2.30 16.64 3.16
CA PRO A 258 3.51 17.09 3.84
C PRO A 258 3.79 18.57 3.57
N GLY A 259 4.00 19.36 4.65
CA GLY A 259 4.32 20.79 4.54
C GLY A 259 3.13 21.70 4.22
N VAL A 260 1.91 21.17 4.12
CA VAL A 260 0.69 21.94 3.93
C VAL A 260 -0.09 21.95 5.25
N GLU A 261 -0.09 23.10 5.93
CA GLU A 261 -0.79 23.24 7.23
C GLU A 261 -2.31 23.22 7.06
N VAL A 262 -2.82 23.73 5.95
CA VAL A 262 -4.26 23.81 5.64
C VAL A 262 -4.49 23.31 4.23
N SER A 263 -5.26 22.24 4.07
CA SER A 263 -5.71 21.76 2.77
C SER A 263 -7.25 21.87 2.68
N PRO A 264 -7.82 22.06 1.47
CA PRO A 264 -9.28 22.14 1.28
C PRO A 264 -10.03 20.97 1.90
N GLU A 265 -9.44 19.79 1.91
CA GLU A 265 -10.05 18.60 2.52
C GLU A 265 -10.03 18.64 4.05
N VAL A 266 -8.96 19.16 4.67
CA VAL A 266 -8.93 19.38 6.12
C VAL A 266 -10.00 20.39 6.54
N ASP A 267 -10.15 21.49 5.78
CA ASP A 267 -11.20 22.50 6.04
C ASP A 267 -12.59 21.90 5.89
N ARG A 268 -12.84 21.11 4.84
CA ARG A 268 -14.11 20.42 4.63
C ARG A 268 -14.46 19.49 5.80
N LEU A 269 -13.50 18.71 6.26
CA LEU A 269 -13.68 17.77 7.37
C LEU A 269 -13.82 18.50 8.71
N SER A 270 -13.09 19.59 8.94
CA SER A 270 -13.23 20.45 10.12
C SER A 270 -14.62 21.08 10.21
N ASN A 271 -15.11 21.65 9.10
CA ASN A 271 -16.45 22.21 9.00
C ASN A 271 -17.54 21.15 9.23
N LEU A 272 -17.32 19.91 8.75
CA LEU A 272 -18.22 18.79 9.08
C LEU A 272 -18.24 18.50 10.57
N ALA A 273 -17.08 18.44 11.22
CA ALA A 273 -16.99 18.21 12.66
C ALA A 273 -17.65 19.33 13.49
N GLU A 274 -17.55 20.61 13.05
CA GLU A 274 -18.25 21.75 13.65
C GLU A 274 -19.76 21.61 13.51
N LYS A 275 -20.25 21.33 12.30
CA LYS A 275 -21.68 21.13 12.03
C LYS A 275 -22.27 20.01 12.90
N LEU A 276 -21.49 18.95 13.13
CA LEU A 276 -21.88 17.82 13.97
C LEU A 276 -21.58 18.03 15.47
N LYS A 277 -21.05 19.20 15.87
CA LYS A 277 -20.75 19.60 17.26
C LYS A 277 -19.72 18.72 17.97
N VAL A 278 -18.77 18.13 17.20
CA VAL A 278 -17.69 17.29 17.74
C VAL A 278 -16.30 17.87 17.50
N ARG A 279 -16.19 19.08 16.95
CA ARG A 279 -14.91 19.70 16.55
C ARG A 279 -13.86 19.72 17.66
N GLU A 280 -14.25 20.00 18.90
CA GLU A 280 -13.35 20.05 20.07
C GLU A 280 -12.79 18.67 20.46
N LYS A 281 -13.49 17.59 20.07
CA LYS A 281 -13.07 16.20 20.32
C LYS A 281 -12.25 15.61 19.15
N VAL A 282 -12.09 16.37 18.03
CA VAL A 282 -11.39 15.91 16.81
C VAL A 282 -10.08 16.70 16.65
N THR A 283 -8.97 15.98 16.58
CA THR A 283 -7.64 16.54 16.38
C THR A 283 -7.11 16.14 15.01
N PHE A 284 -6.76 17.11 14.16
CA PHE A 284 -6.04 16.91 12.91
C PHE A 284 -4.56 17.18 13.18
N THR A 285 -3.69 16.18 12.97
CA THR A 285 -2.26 16.28 13.29
C THR A 285 -1.40 16.64 12.10
N GLY A 286 -1.98 16.70 10.89
CA GLY A 286 -1.21 16.77 9.66
C GLY A 286 -0.46 15.46 9.36
N SER A 287 0.37 15.50 8.31
CA SER A 287 1.23 14.37 7.93
C SER A 287 2.29 14.12 8.99
N GLN A 288 2.51 12.85 9.34
CA GLN A 288 3.49 12.45 10.36
C GLN A 288 4.52 11.50 9.79
N PRO A 289 5.79 11.57 10.23
CA PRO A 289 6.81 10.61 9.82
C PRO A 289 6.42 9.17 10.18
N GLN A 290 6.66 8.22 9.28
CA GLN A 290 6.30 6.81 9.48
C GLN A 290 6.78 6.24 10.84
N LYS A 291 7.97 6.64 11.29
CA LYS A 291 8.54 6.22 12.58
C LYS A 291 7.71 6.63 13.80
N GLU A 292 6.89 7.69 13.68
CA GLU A 292 6.04 8.19 14.78
C GLU A 292 4.65 7.55 14.76
N LEU A 293 4.18 6.97 13.64
CA LEU A 293 2.85 6.40 13.51
C LEU A 293 2.54 5.34 14.58
N ARG A 294 3.54 4.57 14.99
CA ARG A 294 3.38 3.58 16.08
C ARG A 294 2.91 4.19 17.40
N LEU A 295 3.20 5.48 17.64
CA LEU A 295 2.75 6.18 18.85
C LEU A 295 1.25 6.47 18.76
N TYR A 296 0.78 6.91 17.58
CA TYR A 296 -0.63 7.16 17.34
C TYR A 296 -1.45 5.87 17.44
N TYR A 297 -0.99 4.77 16.82
CA TYR A 297 -1.63 3.47 16.99
C TYR A 297 -1.58 3.00 18.46
N GLY A 298 -0.45 3.19 19.15
CA GLY A 298 -0.30 2.80 20.56
C GLY A 298 -1.11 3.66 21.55
N ALA A 299 -1.44 4.90 21.20
CA ALA A 299 -2.32 5.76 21.96
C ALA A 299 -3.80 5.39 21.81
N ALA A 300 -4.17 4.68 20.75
CA ALA A 300 -5.56 4.42 20.41
C ALA A 300 -6.09 3.13 21.05
N ASP A 301 -7.36 3.17 21.46
CA ASP A 301 -8.18 1.99 21.81
C ASP A 301 -8.64 1.25 20.57
N VAL A 302 -8.85 1.99 19.47
CA VAL A 302 -9.27 1.44 18.17
C VAL A 302 -8.74 2.29 17.03
N ALA A 303 -8.24 1.62 15.99
CA ALA A 303 -7.91 2.26 14.73
C ALA A 303 -9.06 2.07 13.72
N VAL A 304 -9.30 3.11 12.91
CA VAL A 304 -10.36 3.08 11.89
C VAL A 304 -9.78 3.24 10.50
N THR A 305 -10.27 2.44 9.58
CA THR A 305 -9.96 2.54 8.15
C THR A 305 -11.21 2.20 7.35
N VAL A 306 -11.92 3.24 6.89
CA VAL A 306 -13.24 3.10 6.26
C VAL A 306 -13.30 3.65 4.84
N PRO A 307 -12.38 3.25 3.97
CA PRO A 307 -12.42 3.68 2.58
C PRO A 307 -13.64 3.12 1.85
N HIS A 308 -14.07 3.84 0.82
CA HIS A 308 -15.09 3.34 -0.10
C HIS A 308 -14.53 2.21 -0.98
N TYR A 309 -13.25 2.32 -1.31
CA TYR A 309 -12.47 1.36 -2.07
C TYR A 309 -11.01 1.35 -1.60
N GLU A 310 -10.41 0.16 -1.48
CA GLU A 310 -9.02 -0.03 -1.11
C GLU A 310 -8.48 -1.34 -1.69
N PRO A 311 -7.48 -1.33 -2.57
CA PRO A 311 -6.92 -2.57 -3.13
C PRO A 311 -6.46 -3.55 -2.07
N PHE A 312 -5.61 -3.11 -1.15
CA PHE A 312 -5.12 -3.96 -0.07
C PHE A 312 -5.37 -3.36 1.32
N GLY A 313 -4.85 -2.14 1.59
CA GLY A 313 -4.94 -1.48 2.89
C GLY A 313 -3.81 -1.88 3.84
N MET A 314 -2.73 -1.09 3.86
CA MET A 314 -1.58 -1.33 4.74
C MET A 314 -1.80 -0.82 6.16
N THR A 315 -2.59 0.26 6.35
CA THR A 315 -2.82 0.87 7.66
C THR A 315 -3.49 -0.07 8.68
N PRO A 316 -4.44 -0.96 8.31
CA PRO A 316 -4.89 -2.02 9.21
C PRO A 316 -3.78 -2.93 9.72
N LEU A 317 -2.82 -3.29 8.85
CA LEU A 317 -1.70 -4.14 9.26
C LEU A 317 -0.80 -3.42 10.28
N GLU A 318 -0.55 -2.13 10.06
CA GLU A 318 0.26 -1.29 10.95
C GLU A 318 -0.38 -1.17 12.34
N ALA A 319 -1.70 -0.89 12.38
CA ALA A 319 -2.47 -0.82 13.62
C ALA A 319 -2.46 -2.16 14.37
N MET A 320 -2.79 -3.25 13.69
CA MET A 320 -2.78 -4.59 14.28
C MET A 320 -1.37 -5.02 14.71
N ALA A 321 -0.32 -4.61 14.00
CA ALA A 321 1.06 -4.83 14.42
C ALA A 321 1.40 -4.09 15.72
N CYS A 322 0.77 -2.95 15.98
CA CYS A 322 0.85 -2.24 17.25
C CYS A 322 -0.08 -2.80 18.34
N ALA A 323 -0.78 -3.90 18.08
CA ALA A 323 -1.80 -4.51 18.96
C ALA A 323 -3.03 -3.60 19.15
N THR A 324 -3.37 -2.79 18.17
CA THR A 324 -4.57 -1.94 18.17
C THR A 324 -5.62 -2.60 17.28
N PRO A 325 -6.81 -2.95 17.82
CA PRO A 325 -7.88 -3.55 17.02
C PRO A 325 -8.41 -2.54 15.98
N VAL A 326 -8.90 -3.05 14.86
CA VAL A 326 -9.30 -2.24 13.71
C VAL A 326 -10.81 -2.34 13.48
N VAL A 327 -11.46 -1.20 13.22
CA VAL A 327 -12.76 -1.20 12.52
C VAL A 327 -12.51 -0.74 11.08
N GLY A 328 -12.79 -1.62 10.12
CA GLY A 328 -12.53 -1.40 8.70
C GLY A 328 -13.75 -1.53 7.81
N SER A 329 -13.76 -0.85 6.65
CA SER A 329 -14.75 -1.13 5.61
C SER A 329 -14.56 -2.54 5.04
N ARG A 330 -15.66 -3.21 4.70
CA ARG A 330 -15.69 -4.52 4.07
C ARG A 330 -15.37 -4.42 2.56
N VAL A 331 -14.17 -3.92 2.24
CA VAL A 331 -13.70 -3.71 0.86
C VAL A 331 -12.30 -4.27 0.64
N GLY A 332 -11.98 -4.70 -0.57
CA GLY A 332 -10.66 -5.14 -1.04
C GLY A 332 -9.92 -6.03 -0.03
N GLY A 333 -8.64 -5.77 0.17
CA GLY A 333 -7.79 -6.53 1.10
C GLY A 333 -8.12 -6.34 2.58
N ILE A 334 -8.87 -5.30 2.96
CA ILE A 334 -9.32 -5.09 4.34
C ILE A 334 -10.23 -6.24 4.79
N LYS A 335 -11.09 -6.77 3.88
CA LYS A 335 -11.94 -7.95 4.14
C LYS A 335 -11.16 -9.17 4.62
N THR A 336 -9.91 -9.28 4.20
CA THR A 336 -9.07 -10.44 4.49
C THR A 336 -8.09 -10.15 5.63
N SER A 337 -7.52 -8.97 5.68
CA SER A 337 -6.55 -8.60 6.71
C SER A 337 -7.17 -8.52 8.09
N VAL A 338 -8.38 -7.95 8.20
CA VAL A 338 -9.17 -7.88 9.45
C VAL A 338 -10.09 -9.08 9.53
N ALA A 339 -9.87 -9.98 10.51
CA ALA A 339 -10.78 -11.07 10.83
C ALA A 339 -11.96 -10.52 11.67
N ASP A 340 -13.15 -10.47 11.03
CA ASP A 340 -14.36 -9.87 11.61
C ASP A 340 -14.78 -10.56 12.92
N GLY A 341 -14.91 -9.80 13.99
CA GLY A 341 -15.22 -10.31 15.33
C GLY A 341 -14.05 -10.92 16.11
N GLU A 342 -12.88 -11.10 15.48
CA GLU A 342 -11.68 -11.70 16.09
C GLU A 342 -10.55 -10.69 16.28
N THR A 343 -10.14 -9.97 15.23
CA THR A 343 -9.04 -8.99 15.27
C THR A 343 -9.52 -7.54 15.19
N GLY A 344 -10.80 -7.37 15.05
CA GLY A 344 -11.50 -6.10 14.86
C GLY A 344 -12.89 -6.34 14.29
N TYR A 345 -13.45 -5.35 13.63
CA TYR A 345 -14.75 -5.45 12.97
C TYR A 345 -14.72 -4.94 11.54
N LEU A 346 -15.60 -5.51 10.71
CA LEU A 346 -15.87 -5.05 9.36
C LEU A 346 -17.27 -4.45 9.27
N VAL A 347 -17.38 -3.27 8.66
CA VAL A 347 -18.65 -2.55 8.43
C VAL A 347 -18.85 -2.31 6.94
N PRO A 348 -20.08 -2.12 6.46
CA PRO A 348 -20.31 -1.65 5.09
C PRO A 348 -19.60 -0.29 4.87
N PRO A 349 -19.08 0.01 3.66
CA PRO A 349 -18.61 1.34 3.35
C PRO A 349 -19.75 2.35 3.39
N LYS A 350 -19.46 3.61 3.74
CA LYS A 350 -20.44 4.71 3.81
C LYS A 350 -21.61 4.47 4.79
N ASP A 351 -21.37 3.71 5.87
CA ASP A 351 -22.36 3.37 6.89
C ASP A 351 -21.88 3.88 8.28
N PRO A 352 -22.17 5.15 8.63
CA PRO A 352 -21.72 5.72 9.89
C PRO A 352 -22.40 5.09 11.11
N GLU A 353 -23.65 4.60 10.99
CA GLU A 353 -24.38 3.95 12.09
C GLU A 353 -23.74 2.60 12.45
N ALA A 354 -23.43 1.76 11.44
CA ALA A 354 -22.74 0.50 11.67
C ALA A 354 -21.34 0.74 12.26
N LEU A 355 -20.61 1.75 11.79
CA LEU A 355 -19.31 2.13 12.31
C LEU A 355 -19.42 2.58 13.78
N ALA A 356 -20.36 3.48 14.09
CA ALA A 356 -20.60 3.97 15.46
C ALA A 356 -20.91 2.84 16.44
N GLY A 357 -21.75 1.89 16.04
CA GLY A 357 -22.07 0.71 16.86
C GLY A 357 -20.84 -0.16 17.19
N ARG A 358 -19.91 -0.33 16.24
CA ARG A 358 -18.66 -1.08 16.48
C ARG A 358 -17.67 -0.29 17.33
N LEU A 359 -17.57 1.02 17.12
CA LEU A 359 -16.76 1.91 17.95
C LEU A 359 -17.24 1.90 19.40
N LEU A 360 -18.54 2.11 19.61
CA LEU A 360 -19.16 2.08 20.95
C LEU A 360 -18.83 0.78 21.68
N ARG A 361 -18.98 -0.36 21.01
CA ARG A 361 -18.67 -1.68 21.58
C ARG A 361 -17.22 -1.81 22.00
N LEU A 362 -16.28 -1.39 21.16
CA LEU A 362 -14.84 -1.47 21.47
C LEU A 362 -14.45 -0.47 22.56
N LEU A 363 -14.99 0.74 22.55
CA LEU A 363 -14.67 1.77 23.54
C LEU A 363 -15.23 1.43 24.94
N SER A 364 -16.35 0.70 25.02
CA SER A 364 -17.02 0.33 26.28
C SER A 364 -16.54 -1.00 26.89
N ASP A 365 -15.89 -1.89 26.14
CA ASP A 365 -15.48 -3.22 26.59
C ASP A 365 -13.97 -3.43 26.50
N GLY A 366 -13.24 -3.12 27.58
CA GLY A 366 -11.81 -3.27 27.67
C GLY A 366 -11.35 -4.73 27.52
N ALA A 367 -12.10 -5.71 28.07
CA ALA A 367 -11.74 -7.11 27.97
C ALA A 367 -11.85 -7.62 26.50
N LEU A 368 -12.84 -7.13 25.76
CA LEU A 368 -12.98 -7.39 24.33
C LEU A 368 -11.80 -6.79 23.54
N ARG A 369 -11.47 -5.51 23.82
CA ARG A 369 -10.30 -4.87 23.18
C ARG A 369 -9.02 -5.68 23.39
N ASP A 370 -8.74 -6.09 24.63
CA ASP A 370 -7.55 -6.88 24.97
C ASP A 370 -7.49 -8.21 24.23
N ARG A 371 -8.62 -8.91 24.09
CA ARG A 371 -8.69 -10.15 23.31
C ARG A 371 -8.40 -9.89 21.83
N MET A 372 -9.04 -8.89 21.25
CA MET A 372 -8.85 -8.52 19.84
C MET A 372 -7.44 -8.02 19.57
N SER A 373 -6.86 -7.23 20.47
CA SER A 373 -5.47 -6.73 20.39
C SER A 373 -4.45 -7.89 20.31
N ARG A 374 -4.62 -8.91 21.16
CA ARG A 374 -3.75 -10.09 21.13
C ARG A 374 -3.94 -10.90 19.84
N ALA A 375 -5.18 -11.10 19.41
CA ALA A 375 -5.49 -11.81 18.17
C ALA A 375 -4.95 -11.07 16.93
N ALA A 376 -5.14 -9.75 16.88
CA ALA A 376 -4.64 -8.88 15.83
C ALA A 376 -3.11 -9.01 15.67
N ARG A 377 -2.37 -8.87 16.77
CA ARG A 377 -0.91 -8.98 16.75
C ARG A 377 -0.43 -10.39 16.35
N ARG A 378 -1.10 -11.45 16.82
CA ARG A 378 -0.79 -12.83 16.44
C ARG A 378 -0.97 -13.03 14.94
N ARG A 379 -2.13 -12.64 14.38
CA ARG A 379 -2.42 -12.73 12.94
C ARG A 379 -1.38 -12.03 12.08
N ILE A 380 -0.93 -10.83 12.50
CA ILE A 380 0.14 -10.11 11.79
C ILE A 380 1.43 -10.91 11.75
N LYS A 381 1.85 -11.47 12.91
CA LYS A 381 3.10 -12.24 12.99
C LYS A 381 3.05 -13.53 12.16
N GLU A 382 1.89 -14.14 12.03
CA GLU A 382 1.70 -15.39 11.32
C GLU A 382 1.60 -15.20 9.80
N HIS A 383 0.97 -14.10 9.32
CA HIS A 383 0.59 -14.01 7.92
C HIS A 383 1.08 -12.76 7.17
N TYR A 384 1.44 -11.68 7.88
CA TYR A 384 1.64 -10.36 7.26
C TYR A 384 2.99 -9.71 7.59
N THR A 385 4.00 -10.46 8.01
CA THR A 385 5.35 -9.93 8.11
C THR A 385 6.00 -9.83 6.73
N TRP A 386 6.85 -8.85 6.51
CA TRP A 386 7.59 -8.75 5.24
C TRP A 386 8.48 -9.98 4.99
N GLU A 387 8.94 -10.65 6.04
CA GLU A 387 9.66 -11.91 5.94
C GLU A 387 8.78 -13.01 5.30
N HIS A 388 7.54 -13.15 5.79
CA HIS A 388 6.58 -14.10 5.22
C HIS A 388 6.25 -13.79 3.75
N VAL A 389 5.98 -12.51 3.45
CA VAL A 389 5.71 -12.03 2.08
C VAL A 389 6.87 -12.32 1.14
N ALA A 390 8.12 -12.05 1.58
CA ALA A 390 9.30 -12.30 0.76
C ALA A 390 9.52 -13.81 0.49
N HIS A 391 9.16 -14.70 1.41
CA HIS A 391 9.19 -16.14 1.17
C HIS A 391 8.17 -16.55 0.11
N LEU A 392 6.94 -16.06 0.19
CA LEU A 392 5.91 -16.33 -0.83
C LEU A 392 6.33 -15.80 -2.22
N ALA A 393 6.84 -14.58 -2.27
CA ALA A 393 7.33 -13.98 -3.51
C ALA A 393 8.51 -14.78 -4.08
N THR A 394 9.48 -15.21 -3.23
CA THR A 394 10.62 -16.02 -3.66
C THR A 394 10.18 -17.36 -4.24
N ALA A 395 9.18 -18.02 -3.65
CA ALA A 395 8.64 -19.26 -4.18
C ALA A 395 8.06 -19.05 -5.59
N ALA A 396 7.21 -18.03 -5.77
CA ALA A 396 6.64 -17.67 -7.06
C ALA A 396 7.72 -17.31 -8.10
N PHE A 397 8.72 -16.52 -7.71
CA PHE A 397 9.84 -16.15 -8.61
C PHE A 397 10.68 -17.36 -9.00
N SER A 398 10.89 -18.33 -8.09
CA SER A 398 11.64 -19.54 -8.38
C SER A 398 10.94 -20.42 -9.40
N GLU A 399 9.60 -20.51 -9.33
CA GLU A 399 8.80 -21.24 -10.33
C GLU A 399 8.91 -20.57 -11.71
N VAL A 400 8.82 -19.24 -11.78
CA VAL A 400 8.95 -18.47 -13.02
C VAL A 400 10.35 -18.66 -13.62
N ALA A 401 11.41 -18.52 -12.83
CA ALA A 401 12.79 -18.66 -13.31
C ALA A 401 13.12 -20.10 -13.74
N ALA A 402 12.49 -21.12 -13.15
CA ALA A 402 12.69 -22.52 -13.53
C ALA A 402 11.98 -22.91 -14.84
N GLY A 403 10.83 -22.28 -15.15
CA GLY A 403 10.07 -22.49 -16.38
C GLY A 403 10.61 -21.74 -17.61
N ALA A 404 11.50 -20.79 -17.44
CA ALA A 404 12.04 -20.00 -18.53
C ALA A 404 13.10 -20.77 -19.35
N PRO A 405 13.06 -20.71 -20.69
CA PRO A 405 14.14 -21.24 -21.51
C PRO A 405 15.44 -20.47 -21.22
N ARG A 406 16.46 -21.16 -20.74
CA ARG A 406 17.79 -20.55 -20.54
C ARG A 406 18.37 -20.16 -21.89
N ILE A 407 18.38 -18.88 -22.21
CA ILE A 407 19.13 -18.36 -23.35
C ILE A 407 20.62 -18.53 -23.02
N SER A 408 21.28 -19.54 -23.63
CA SER A 408 22.72 -19.63 -23.55
C SER A 408 23.30 -18.41 -24.26
N LYS A 409 24.12 -17.62 -23.57
CA LYS A 409 25.00 -16.64 -24.23
C LYS A 409 26.02 -17.40 -25.02
N THR A 410 25.68 -17.80 -26.24
CA THR A 410 26.66 -18.25 -27.24
C THR A 410 26.92 -17.11 -28.21
N ALA A 411 28.22 -16.70 -28.20
CA ALA A 411 28.97 -15.83 -29.10
C ALA A 411 28.66 -14.34 -29.07
#